data_5efb1d373f450128390e3b2d5b4bc473
#
_entry.id   5efb1d373f450128390e3b2d5b4bc473
#
_cell.length_a   1.000
_cell.length_b   1.000
_cell.length_c   1.000
_cell.angle_alpha   90.00
_cell.angle_beta   90.00
_cell.angle_gamma   90.00
#
_symmetry.space_group_name_H-M   'P 1'
#
loop_
_entity.id
_entity.type
_entity.pdbx_description
1 polymer ?
#
loop_
_entity_poly.entity_id
_entity_poly.type
_entity_poly.pdbx_seq_one_letter_code
_entity_poly.pdbx_strand_id
1 'polypeptide(L)'
;MNHARIGAYTIAEFLEKAGGLHGYPAPGLLFGGFMVELAKSLLPAGTLFEAIVETPKCMPDAVQLLTVCSVGNGRLRVVNLGRFALALYDKYSGAGVRVWLDAAKLDAWPEISGWLLKTTPKKEQNAEKLLDEIGRAGASVLSFSAVQVAPRVLEKKNMGAIAICPVCKEPYPRLDGGVCRGCTGEAPYVAPAPAGPRLATVDLDQAVGKTALHDMTEVTETSKGPAIAAGETIAAADLERLRAMGKNRVYVSDAVPDAEWVHENDAVLALARAMAGDGVCFSEAPCEGKITFFAARNGLLIVDQAILETVNLVPDVMVATRQSFLVVEKDRGFAGCRPIPLYLGRRCLAAALEVLAGAPLFRVLKLRPLKSAILVTGTEVHEGRVVDRFIPVIAAKLEHLGATVLATDIVPDDRKAIAEATQRLIDAGAELLVTTAGLSVDPDDVTRQGLQDAGLTDTLYGAPVLPGAMLLLGRIGQTQVMGVPACGLHAKTTAFDLLLPRVLAGVAIGRRDLARLADGGYCLSCKACTYPKCPFGK
;
A
#
# COMPACT_ATOMS: atom_id res chain seq x y z
N MET A 1 -47.43 40.41 6.08
CA MET A 1 -46.34 39.51 6.56
C MET A 1 -46.34 38.28 5.67
N ASN A 2 -45.28 38.08 4.92
CA ASN A 2 -45.18 36.99 3.96
C ASN A 2 -45.16 35.65 4.72
N HIS A 3 -46.20 34.80 4.48
CA HIS A 3 -46.34 33.47 5.08
C HIS A 3 -45.38 32.43 4.44
N ALA A 4 -44.12 32.82 4.24
CA ALA A 4 -43.14 31.86 3.73
C ALA A 4 -43.01 30.70 4.73
N ARG A 5 -43.15 29.47 4.24
CA ARG A 5 -43.05 28.23 5.01
C ARG A 5 -41.86 27.40 4.53
N ILE A 6 -41.31 26.68 5.49
CA ILE A 6 -40.26 25.66 5.22
C ILE A 6 -40.85 24.33 5.66
N GLY A 7 -41.27 23.55 4.69
CA GLY A 7 -42.04 22.33 4.94
C GLY A 7 -43.34 22.59 5.68
N ALA A 8 -43.53 21.94 6.82
CA ALA A 8 -44.70 22.13 7.67
C ALA A 8 -44.59 23.35 8.57
N TYR A 9 -43.45 24.01 8.64
CA TYR A 9 -43.14 25.06 9.66
C TYR A 9 -43.24 26.47 9.07
N THR A 10 -43.62 27.43 9.89
CA THR A 10 -43.32 28.85 9.68
C THR A 10 -41.81 29.07 9.84
N ILE A 11 -41.29 30.20 9.34
CA ILE A 11 -39.86 30.54 9.52
C ILE A 11 -39.47 30.55 11.00
N ALA A 12 -40.30 31.09 11.86
CA ALA A 12 -40.03 31.16 13.29
C ALA A 12 -39.97 29.76 13.95
N GLU A 13 -40.96 28.90 13.68
CA GLU A 13 -40.99 27.53 14.16
C GLU A 13 -39.80 26.69 13.60
N PHE A 14 -39.44 26.93 12.36
CA PHE A 14 -38.28 26.26 11.76
C PHE A 14 -36.97 26.67 12.44
N LEU A 15 -36.75 27.97 12.65
CA LEU A 15 -35.56 28.50 13.32
C LEU A 15 -35.46 28.01 14.77
N GLU A 16 -36.58 27.93 15.49
CA GLU A 16 -36.63 27.38 16.86
C GLU A 16 -36.18 25.90 16.86
N LYS A 17 -36.80 25.08 16.02
CA LYS A 17 -36.45 23.65 15.94
C LYS A 17 -35.02 23.40 15.42
N ALA A 18 -34.61 24.10 14.35
CA ALA A 18 -33.30 24.01 13.80
C ALA A 18 -32.22 24.53 14.75
N GLY A 19 -32.53 25.62 15.48
CA GLY A 19 -31.68 26.16 16.53
C GLY A 19 -31.49 25.20 17.69
N GLY A 20 -32.56 24.48 18.08
CA GLY A 20 -32.49 23.43 19.10
C GLY A 20 -31.59 22.27 18.72
N LEU A 21 -31.57 21.86 17.43
CA LEU A 21 -30.67 20.83 16.90
C LEU A 21 -29.23 21.37 16.75
N HIS A 22 -29.06 22.58 16.22
CA HIS A 22 -27.77 23.18 15.86
C HIS A 22 -27.09 23.93 17.02
N GLY A 23 -27.80 24.17 18.10
CA GLY A 23 -27.36 24.97 19.26
C GLY A 23 -27.70 26.45 19.18
N TYR A 24 -27.96 27.01 18.00
CA TYR A 24 -28.42 28.40 17.79
C TYR A 24 -29.05 28.57 16.39
N PRO A 25 -29.94 29.57 16.17
CA PRO A 25 -30.57 29.83 14.88
C PRO A 25 -29.59 30.50 13.90
N ALA A 26 -28.82 29.69 13.16
CA ALA A 26 -27.83 30.19 12.22
C ALA A 26 -28.46 30.56 10.87
N PRO A 27 -27.96 31.62 10.17
CA PRO A 27 -28.44 31.98 8.81
C PRO A 27 -28.35 30.84 7.80
N GLY A 28 -27.29 30.03 7.88
CA GLY A 28 -27.12 28.88 7.02
C GLY A 28 -28.17 27.77 7.18
N LEU A 29 -28.81 27.66 8.35
CA LEU A 29 -29.93 26.73 8.54
C LEU A 29 -31.16 27.18 7.75
N LEU A 30 -31.46 28.49 7.77
CA LEU A 30 -32.61 29.04 7.05
C LEU A 30 -32.46 28.86 5.55
N PHE A 31 -31.26 29.13 4.99
CA PHE A 31 -30.96 28.78 3.59
C PHE A 31 -31.09 27.29 3.32
N GLY A 32 -30.52 26.44 4.21
CA GLY A 32 -30.66 25.00 4.10
C GLY A 32 -32.10 24.54 4.03
N GLY A 33 -32.98 25.15 4.82
CA GLY A 33 -34.41 24.90 4.80
C GLY A 33 -35.05 25.18 3.45
N PHE A 34 -34.83 26.36 2.88
CA PHE A 34 -35.32 26.70 1.54
C PHE A 34 -34.74 25.80 0.46
N MET A 35 -33.46 25.45 0.56
CA MET A 35 -32.79 24.57 -0.41
C MET A 35 -33.35 23.15 -0.39
N VAL A 36 -33.64 22.60 0.78
CA VAL A 36 -34.26 21.27 0.93
C VAL A 36 -35.66 21.27 0.33
N GLU A 37 -36.48 22.28 0.64
CA GLU A 37 -37.85 22.36 0.10
C GLU A 37 -37.85 22.54 -1.42
N LEU A 38 -36.96 23.37 -1.97
CA LEU A 38 -36.80 23.51 -3.42
C LEU A 38 -36.37 22.19 -4.05
N ALA A 39 -35.37 21.50 -3.48
CA ALA A 39 -34.91 20.20 -4.00
C ALA A 39 -36.04 19.15 -3.97
N LYS A 40 -36.81 19.08 -2.88
CA LYS A 40 -37.98 18.16 -2.78
C LYS A 40 -39.05 18.47 -3.81
N SER A 41 -39.35 19.76 -4.08
CA SER A 41 -40.37 20.16 -5.06
C SER A 41 -39.99 19.82 -6.50
N LEU A 42 -38.71 19.66 -6.79
CA LEU A 42 -38.17 19.35 -8.11
C LEU A 42 -37.98 17.85 -8.35
N LEU A 43 -38.09 17.01 -7.31
CA LEU A 43 -38.08 15.56 -7.47
C LEU A 43 -39.45 15.00 -7.82
N PRO A 44 -39.53 13.91 -8.58
CA PRO A 44 -40.80 13.21 -8.81
C PRO A 44 -41.45 12.78 -7.49
N ALA A 45 -42.76 12.88 -7.43
CA ALA A 45 -43.54 12.46 -6.28
C ALA A 45 -43.26 10.97 -5.93
N GLY A 46 -43.07 10.67 -4.66
CA GLY A 46 -42.78 9.30 -4.19
C GLY A 46 -41.34 8.84 -4.35
N THR A 47 -40.43 9.70 -4.81
CA THR A 47 -39.00 9.35 -4.91
C THR A 47 -38.43 8.98 -3.55
N LEU A 48 -37.83 7.81 -3.45
CA LEU A 48 -37.06 7.37 -2.29
C LEU A 48 -35.63 7.95 -2.39
N PHE A 49 -35.43 9.13 -1.85
CA PHE A 49 -34.20 9.86 -2.02
C PHE A 49 -33.20 9.69 -0.88
N GLU A 50 -31.94 9.89 -1.17
CA GLU A 50 -30.82 10.15 -0.28
C GLU A 50 -30.28 11.56 -0.54
N ALA A 51 -29.44 12.06 0.37
CA ALA A 51 -28.94 13.43 0.34
C ALA A 51 -27.40 13.48 0.33
N ILE A 52 -26.86 14.44 -0.41
CA ILE A 52 -25.47 14.88 -0.32
C ILE A 52 -25.47 16.34 0.05
N VAL A 53 -24.63 16.74 1.01
CA VAL A 53 -24.35 18.16 1.31
C VAL A 53 -22.87 18.44 1.02
N GLU A 54 -22.58 19.62 0.45
CA GLU A 54 -21.22 19.97 -0.01
C GLU A 54 -20.46 20.84 0.99
N THR A 55 -21.02 21.01 2.20
CA THR A 55 -20.41 21.65 3.36
C THR A 55 -20.77 20.90 4.64
N PRO A 56 -19.89 20.80 5.64
CA PRO A 56 -20.22 20.25 6.93
C PRO A 56 -20.97 21.23 7.85
N LYS A 57 -21.19 22.49 7.43
CA LYS A 57 -21.79 23.56 8.27
C LYS A 57 -23.26 23.74 7.95
N CYS A 58 -24.12 23.80 8.94
CA CYS A 58 -25.57 24.09 8.87
C CYS A 58 -26.40 23.16 7.99
N MET A 59 -25.91 22.86 6.76
CA MET A 59 -26.64 22.06 5.77
C MET A 59 -27.01 20.65 6.25
N PRO A 60 -26.11 19.89 6.92
CA PRO A 60 -26.47 18.57 7.43
C PRO A 60 -27.68 18.63 8.37
N ASP A 61 -27.75 19.62 9.25
CA ASP A 61 -28.82 19.75 10.25
C ASP A 61 -30.15 20.15 9.60
N ALA A 62 -30.12 21.05 8.61
CA ALA A 62 -31.31 21.39 7.83
C ALA A 62 -31.89 20.18 7.10
N VAL A 63 -31.04 19.35 6.48
CA VAL A 63 -31.44 18.11 5.80
C VAL A 63 -32.01 17.11 6.81
N GLN A 64 -31.37 16.91 7.95
CA GLN A 64 -31.79 15.96 8.99
C GLN A 64 -33.15 16.36 9.60
N LEU A 65 -33.39 17.66 9.76
CA LEU A 65 -34.63 18.18 10.32
C LEU A 65 -35.83 18.02 9.36
N LEU A 66 -35.60 18.21 8.05
CA LEU A 66 -36.67 18.29 7.03
C LEU A 66 -36.86 17.02 6.23
N THR A 67 -36.00 16.01 6.42
CA THR A 67 -36.04 14.77 5.66
C THR A 67 -35.79 13.55 6.57
N VAL A 68 -35.95 12.36 6.00
CA VAL A 68 -35.57 11.11 6.67
C VAL A 68 -34.09 10.77 6.51
N CYS A 69 -33.30 11.67 5.89
CA CYS A 69 -31.89 11.47 5.65
C CYS A 69 -31.08 11.99 6.84
N SER A 70 -30.31 11.11 7.47
CA SER A 70 -29.37 11.49 8.53
C SER A 70 -27.99 10.86 8.27
N VAL A 71 -26.95 11.44 8.88
CA VAL A 71 -25.60 10.86 8.87
C VAL A 71 -25.62 9.47 9.51
N GLY A 72 -26.34 9.33 10.64
CA GLY A 72 -26.41 8.07 11.39
C GLY A 72 -27.10 6.92 10.66
N ASN A 73 -28.10 7.20 9.80
CA ASN A 73 -28.75 6.14 9.00
C ASN A 73 -28.09 5.93 7.62
N GLY A 74 -27.00 6.65 7.32
CA GLY A 74 -26.23 6.55 6.10
C GLY A 74 -26.91 7.10 4.83
N ARG A 75 -28.05 7.79 4.97
CA ARG A 75 -28.78 8.41 3.86
C ARG A 75 -28.39 9.87 3.61
N LEU A 76 -27.64 10.48 4.52
CA LEU A 76 -27.01 11.78 4.34
C LEU A 76 -25.51 11.63 4.29
N ARG A 77 -24.92 12.07 3.18
CA ARG A 77 -23.46 12.13 3.00
C ARG A 77 -22.96 13.55 3.04
N VAL A 78 -21.97 13.80 3.87
CA VAL A 78 -21.26 15.08 3.93
C VAL A 78 -20.00 14.97 3.09
N VAL A 79 -19.96 15.68 1.96
CA VAL A 79 -18.80 15.76 1.07
C VAL A 79 -18.30 17.21 1.11
N ASN A 80 -17.27 17.47 1.92
CA ASN A 80 -16.77 18.83 2.11
C ASN A 80 -16.05 19.35 0.86
N LEU A 81 -16.79 20.04 0.00
CA LEU A 81 -16.27 20.76 -1.17
C LEU A 81 -16.16 22.28 -0.94
N GLY A 82 -16.45 22.75 0.27
CA GLY A 82 -16.46 24.18 0.61
C GLY A 82 -17.59 24.98 -0.03
N ARG A 83 -18.58 24.33 -0.65
CA ARG A 83 -19.68 24.98 -1.36
C ARG A 83 -20.98 24.90 -0.57
N PHE A 84 -21.76 25.98 -0.58
CA PHE A 84 -23.06 26.01 0.08
C PHE A 84 -24.12 25.44 -0.88
N ALA A 85 -24.15 24.10 -0.94
CA ALA A 85 -24.98 23.35 -1.89
C ALA A 85 -25.39 21.99 -1.30
N LEU A 86 -26.53 21.47 -1.76
CA LEU A 86 -27.01 20.13 -1.49
C LEU A 86 -27.55 19.46 -2.75
N ALA A 87 -27.60 18.13 -2.75
CA ALA A 87 -28.33 17.36 -3.75
C ALA A 87 -29.24 16.35 -3.05
N LEU A 88 -30.48 16.22 -3.55
CA LEU A 88 -31.37 15.09 -3.27
C LEU A 88 -31.43 14.24 -4.53
N TYR A 89 -31.30 12.92 -4.39
CA TYR A 89 -31.23 12.00 -5.53
C TYR A 89 -31.92 10.67 -5.22
N ASP A 90 -32.53 10.07 -6.24
CA ASP A 90 -33.11 8.74 -6.13
C ASP A 90 -32.02 7.71 -5.76
N LYS A 91 -32.26 6.95 -4.70
CA LYS A 91 -31.26 6.02 -4.12
C LYS A 91 -30.91 4.84 -5.02
N TYR A 92 -31.69 4.56 -6.06
CA TYR A 92 -31.47 3.44 -6.97
C TYR A 92 -30.81 3.89 -8.27
N SER A 93 -31.39 4.91 -8.91
CA SER A 93 -30.89 5.41 -10.18
C SER A 93 -29.77 6.45 -10.05
N GLY A 94 -29.71 7.15 -8.91
CA GLY A 94 -28.80 8.28 -8.71
C GLY A 94 -29.19 9.55 -9.44
N ALA A 95 -30.31 9.55 -10.14
CA ALA A 95 -30.85 10.76 -10.77
C ALA A 95 -31.39 11.70 -9.69
N GLY A 96 -31.10 12.99 -9.78
CA GLY A 96 -31.49 13.92 -8.72
C GLY A 96 -31.37 15.39 -9.11
N VAL A 97 -31.51 16.23 -8.12
CA VAL A 97 -31.44 17.69 -8.24
C VAL A 97 -30.42 18.22 -7.25
N ARG A 98 -29.52 19.06 -7.74
CA ARG A 98 -28.57 19.82 -6.94
C ARG A 98 -29.04 21.26 -6.84
N VAL A 99 -29.09 21.80 -5.61
CA VAL A 99 -29.48 23.18 -5.31
C VAL A 99 -28.31 23.88 -4.63
N TRP A 100 -28.06 25.14 -4.98
CA TRP A 100 -27.00 25.95 -4.38
C TRP A 100 -27.42 27.41 -4.21
N LEU A 101 -26.76 28.09 -3.28
CA LEU A 101 -26.88 29.54 -3.12
C LEU A 101 -26.10 30.22 -4.23
N ASP A 102 -26.77 31.00 -5.05
CA ASP A 102 -26.21 31.57 -6.29
C ASP A 102 -25.75 33.02 -6.07
N ALA A 103 -24.43 33.22 -6.09
CA ALA A 103 -23.84 34.53 -5.89
C ALA A 103 -24.28 35.58 -6.93
N ALA A 104 -24.63 35.17 -8.16
CA ALA A 104 -25.11 36.08 -9.21
C ALA A 104 -26.51 36.67 -8.94
N LYS A 105 -27.21 36.13 -7.94
CA LYS A 105 -28.56 36.58 -7.55
C LYS A 105 -28.59 37.44 -6.28
N LEU A 106 -27.43 37.87 -5.79
CA LEU A 106 -27.31 38.54 -4.49
C LEU A 106 -27.29 40.08 -4.56
N ASP A 107 -27.29 40.69 -5.74
CA ASP A 107 -27.15 42.16 -5.89
C ASP A 107 -28.24 42.96 -5.15
N ALA A 108 -29.47 42.43 -5.07
CA ALA A 108 -30.57 43.03 -4.36
C ALA A 108 -30.57 42.70 -2.85
N TRP A 109 -29.60 41.93 -2.33
CA TRP A 109 -29.58 41.34 -1.01
C TRP A 109 -28.25 41.60 -0.28
N PRO A 110 -28.01 42.87 0.18
CA PRO A 110 -26.70 43.27 0.72
C PRO A 110 -26.28 42.54 1.99
N GLU A 111 -27.20 42.23 2.90
CA GLU A 111 -26.87 41.51 4.15
C GLU A 111 -26.49 40.04 3.81
N ILE A 112 -27.20 39.40 2.91
CA ILE A 112 -26.86 38.04 2.43
C ILE A 112 -25.52 38.05 1.73
N SER A 113 -25.29 38.99 0.80
CA SER A 113 -24.06 39.15 0.06
C SER A 113 -22.87 39.36 1.02
N GLY A 114 -22.99 40.27 1.96
CA GLY A 114 -21.98 40.56 2.97
C GLY A 114 -21.63 39.35 3.85
N TRP A 115 -22.65 38.59 4.26
CA TRP A 115 -22.49 37.37 5.04
C TRP A 115 -21.85 36.22 4.23
N LEU A 116 -22.33 35.95 3.02
CA LEU A 116 -21.86 34.83 2.19
C LEU A 116 -20.43 35.07 1.69
N LEU A 117 -20.18 36.23 1.08
CA LEU A 117 -18.90 36.59 0.46
C LEU A 117 -17.87 37.09 1.49
N LYS A 118 -18.26 37.18 2.77
CA LYS A 118 -17.40 37.65 3.86
C LYS A 118 -16.88 39.09 3.68
N THR A 119 -17.59 39.91 2.93
CA THR A 119 -17.25 41.33 2.74
C THR A 119 -17.60 42.19 3.98
N THR A 120 -18.55 41.73 4.80
CA THR A 120 -18.89 42.34 6.08
C THR A 120 -18.30 41.49 7.22
N PRO A 121 -17.41 42.04 8.08
CA PRO A 121 -16.87 41.34 9.24
C PRO A 121 -17.98 40.82 10.17
N LYS A 122 -17.80 39.64 10.77
CA LYS A 122 -18.82 38.99 11.60
C LYS A 122 -19.35 39.88 12.75
N LYS A 123 -18.49 40.75 13.30
CA LYS A 123 -18.86 41.66 14.39
C LYS A 123 -19.77 42.82 13.94
N GLU A 124 -19.79 43.11 12.65
CA GLU A 124 -20.58 44.21 12.06
C GLU A 124 -21.88 43.68 11.41
N GLN A 125 -22.04 42.36 11.30
CA GLN A 125 -23.24 41.74 10.76
C GLN A 125 -24.41 41.86 11.74
N ASN A 126 -25.55 42.32 11.23
CA ASN A 126 -26.79 42.34 12.01
C ASN A 126 -27.60 41.07 11.77
N ALA A 127 -27.63 40.17 12.77
CA ALA A 127 -28.24 38.84 12.65
C ALA A 127 -29.77 38.92 12.36
N GLU A 128 -30.49 39.87 12.94
CA GLU A 128 -31.94 40.02 12.72
C GLU A 128 -32.23 40.46 11.29
N LYS A 129 -31.52 41.50 10.82
CA LYS A 129 -31.66 41.98 9.44
C LYS A 129 -31.31 40.89 8.44
N LEU A 130 -30.25 40.13 8.69
CA LEU A 130 -29.81 39.02 7.82
C LEU A 130 -30.88 37.92 7.75
N LEU A 131 -31.43 37.50 8.89
CA LEU A 131 -32.48 36.47 8.91
C LEU A 131 -33.77 36.95 8.24
N ASP A 132 -34.16 38.24 8.44
CA ASP A 132 -35.31 38.84 7.75
C ASP A 132 -35.09 38.91 6.25
N GLU A 133 -33.89 39.33 5.81
CA GLU A 133 -33.54 39.39 4.40
C GLU A 133 -33.55 37.98 3.74
N ILE A 134 -33.00 36.95 4.43
CA ILE A 134 -33.07 35.56 3.96
C ILE A 134 -34.53 35.08 3.85
N GLY A 135 -35.35 35.41 4.86
CA GLY A 135 -36.78 35.05 4.85
C GLY A 135 -37.54 35.67 3.67
N ARG A 136 -37.22 36.91 3.31
CA ARG A 136 -37.81 37.60 2.14
C ARG A 136 -37.26 37.09 0.81
N ALA A 137 -35.97 36.83 0.74
CA ALA A 137 -35.33 36.29 -0.46
C ALA A 137 -35.80 34.87 -0.75
N GLY A 138 -35.95 34.03 0.24
CA GLY A 138 -36.42 32.64 0.10
C GLY A 138 -35.66 31.86 -0.97
N ALA A 139 -36.39 31.23 -1.86
CA ALA A 139 -35.81 30.47 -2.97
C ALA A 139 -35.27 31.32 -4.13
N SER A 140 -35.54 32.64 -4.15
CA SER A 140 -35.16 33.50 -5.30
C SER A 140 -33.64 33.61 -5.50
N VAL A 141 -32.87 33.46 -4.45
CA VAL A 141 -31.39 33.48 -4.47
C VAL A 141 -30.76 32.11 -4.69
N LEU A 142 -31.59 31.10 -4.94
CA LEU A 142 -31.13 29.74 -5.21
C LEU A 142 -31.10 29.46 -6.70
N SER A 143 -30.17 28.61 -7.10
CA SER A 143 -30.14 27.98 -8.42
C SER A 143 -30.11 26.47 -8.28
N PHE A 144 -30.52 25.76 -9.32
CA PHE A 144 -30.54 24.30 -9.32
C PHE A 144 -30.16 23.74 -10.69
N SER A 145 -29.74 22.49 -10.69
CA SER A 145 -29.51 21.68 -11.91
C SER A 145 -29.89 20.23 -11.67
N ALA A 146 -30.26 19.52 -12.70
CA ALA A 146 -30.31 18.07 -12.67
C ALA A 146 -28.90 17.51 -12.48
N VAL A 147 -28.79 16.41 -11.72
CA VAL A 147 -27.52 15.72 -11.48
C VAL A 147 -27.69 14.22 -11.60
N GLN A 148 -26.61 13.55 -11.99
CA GLN A 148 -26.45 12.10 -11.94
C GLN A 148 -25.35 11.78 -10.95
N VAL A 149 -25.69 11.14 -9.86
CA VAL A 149 -24.71 10.74 -8.83
C VAL A 149 -23.85 9.60 -9.36
N ALA A 150 -22.54 9.69 -9.16
CA ALA A 150 -21.59 8.70 -9.65
C ALA A 150 -21.86 7.31 -9.03
N PRO A 151 -21.77 6.21 -9.79
CA PRO A 151 -22.04 4.84 -9.30
C PRO A 151 -21.33 4.47 -8.02
N ARG A 152 -20.06 4.86 -7.87
CA ARG A 152 -19.25 4.64 -6.65
C ARG A 152 -19.86 5.25 -5.38
N VAL A 153 -20.74 6.23 -5.50
CA VAL A 153 -21.44 6.89 -4.39
C VAL A 153 -22.72 6.16 -4.05
N LEU A 154 -23.35 5.49 -5.01
CA LEU A 154 -24.56 4.70 -4.81
C LEU A 154 -24.26 3.34 -4.16
N GLU A 155 -23.03 2.86 -4.32
CA GLU A 155 -22.59 1.61 -3.69
C GLU A 155 -22.68 1.71 -2.16
N LYS A 156 -23.44 0.82 -1.55
CA LYS A 156 -23.46 0.68 -0.10
C LYS A 156 -22.17 0.01 0.33
N LYS A 157 -21.33 0.73 1.06
CA LYS A 157 -20.17 0.13 1.72
C LYS A 157 -20.68 -0.85 2.78
N ASN A 158 -20.62 -2.15 2.48
CA ASN A 158 -20.78 -3.17 3.50
C ASN A 158 -19.50 -3.17 4.35
N MET A 159 -19.64 -3.23 5.68
CA MET A 159 -18.49 -3.32 6.59
C MET A 159 -17.71 -4.63 6.42
N GLY A 160 -18.32 -5.64 5.77
CA GLY A 160 -17.71 -6.95 5.60
C GLY A 160 -17.53 -7.71 6.92
N ALA A 161 -16.52 -8.58 6.97
CA ALA A 161 -16.15 -9.27 8.20
C ALA A 161 -15.50 -8.30 9.20
N ILE A 162 -15.82 -8.47 10.47
CA ILE A 162 -15.21 -7.71 11.57
C ILE A 162 -14.01 -8.50 12.09
N ALA A 163 -12.89 -7.81 12.28
CA ALA A 163 -11.68 -8.31 12.92
C ALA A 163 -11.40 -7.55 14.21
N ILE A 164 -10.58 -8.11 15.07
CA ILE A 164 -10.06 -7.43 16.26
C ILE A 164 -8.69 -6.84 15.89
N CYS A 165 -8.50 -5.55 16.11
CA CYS A 165 -7.22 -4.90 15.83
C CYS A 165 -6.12 -5.47 16.74
N PRO A 166 -4.99 -5.96 16.19
CA PRO A 166 -3.91 -6.51 17.01
C PRO A 166 -3.26 -5.46 17.92
N VAL A 167 -3.32 -4.17 17.56
CA VAL A 167 -2.71 -3.06 18.30
C VAL A 167 -3.62 -2.54 19.42
N CYS A 168 -4.81 -2.01 19.09
CA CYS A 168 -5.72 -1.41 20.08
C CYS A 168 -6.74 -2.38 20.69
N LYS A 169 -6.88 -3.59 20.12
CA LYS A 169 -7.87 -4.62 20.52
C LYS A 169 -9.33 -4.24 20.28
N GLU A 170 -9.58 -3.19 19.53
CA GLU A 170 -10.94 -2.79 19.14
C GLU A 170 -11.41 -3.54 17.88
N PRO A 171 -12.73 -3.84 17.77
CA PRO A 171 -13.29 -4.42 16.57
C PRO A 171 -13.31 -3.40 15.43
N TYR A 172 -12.97 -3.83 14.21
CA TYR A 172 -12.94 -2.97 13.02
C TYR A 172 -13.27 -3.77 11.75
N PRO A 173 -13.69 -3.10 10.64
CA PRO A 173 -13.90 -3.76 9.36
C PRO A 173 -12.59 -4.32 8.79
N ARG A 174 -12.52 -5.64 8.58
CA ARG A 174 -11.32 -6.30 8.03
C ARG A 174 -10.89 -5.76 6.66
N LEU A 175 -11.80 -5.13 5.94
CA LEU A 175 -11.53 -4.47 4.66
C LEU A 175 -10.59 -3.26 4.79
N ASP A 176 -10.44 -2.70 5.99
CA ASP A 176 -9.55 -1.56 6.25
C ASP A 176 -8.05 -1.96 6.34
N GLY A 177 -7.74 -3.27 6.34
CA GLY A 177 -6.36 -3.76 6.36
C GLY A 177 -6.03 -4.67 7.54
N GLY A 178 -4.73 -4.85 7.84
CA GLY A 178 -4.24 -5.69 8.95
C GLY A 178 -4.40 -5.07 10.34
N VAL A 179 -4.55 -3.74 10.43
CA VAL A 179 -4.87 -2.98 11.65
C VAL A 179 -5.97 -1.96 11.34
N CYS A 180 -6.65 -1.46 12.38
CA CYS A 180 -7.71 -0.47 12.19
C CYS A 180 -7.16 0.88 11.72
N ARG A 181 -8.01 1.70 11.08
CA ARG A 181 -7.66 3.04 10.58
C ARG A 181 -7.12 3.98 11.66
N GLY A 182 -7.59 3.85 12.90
CA GLY A 182 -7.05 4.61 14.02
C GLY A 182 -5.57 4.29 14.27
N CYS A 183 -5.20 3.01 14.23
CA CYS A 183 -3.81 2.56 14.42
C CYS A 183 -2.92 2.80 13.19
N THR A 184 -3.49 3.01 12.00
CA THR A 184 -2.73 3.48 10.82
C THR A 184 -2.45 4.99 10.82
N GLY A 185 -2.87 5.72 11.86
CA GLY A 185 -2.59 7.15 12.02
C GLY A 185 -3.74 8.08 11.61
N GLU A 186 -4.94 7.55 11.27
CA GLU A 186 -6.11 8.37 10.95
C GLU A 186 -6.89 8.83 12.20
N ALA A 187 -6.50 8.40 13.40
CA ALA A 187 -7.12 8.87 14.64
C ALA A 187 -6.87 10.36 14.82
N PRO A 188 -7.91 11.15 15.17
CA PRO A 188 -7.76 12.60 15.39
C PRO A 188 -7.16 12.93 16.76
N TYR A 189 -6.70 11.95 17.49
CA TYR A 189 -6.18 12.08 18.85
C TYR A 189 -4.65 11.95 18.84
N VAL A 190 -3.99 12.78 19.64
CA VAL A 190 -2.57 12.62 19.95
C VAL A 190 -2.47 11.57 21.06
N ALA A 191 -1.94 10.40 20.74
CA ALA A 191 -1.66 9.41 21.76
C ALA A 191 -0.61 9.97 22.73
N PRO A 192 -0.81 9.84 24.06
CA PRO A 192 0.26 10.16 25.01
C PRO A 192 1.46 9.26 24.70
N ALA A 193 2.67 9.83 24.75
CA ALA A 193 3.88 9.02 24.62
C ALA A 193 3.82 7.90 25.66
N PRO A 194 4.01 6.63 25.26
CA PRO A 194 4.01 5.53 26.22
C PRO A 194 5.08 5.80 27.27
N ALA A 195 4.70 5.74 28.54
CA ALA A 195 5.66 5.80 29.61
C ALA A 195 6.58 4.57 29.47
N GLY A 196 7.85 4.80 29.19
CA GLY A 196 8.84 3.71 29.16
C GLY A 196 9.09 3.14 30.56
N PRO A 197 9.75 1.99 30.68
CA PRO A 197 10.12 1.44 31.98
C PRO A 197 11.10 2.39 32.69
N ARG A 198 11.02 2.42 34.00
CA ARG A 198 12.02 3.13 34.78
C ARG A 198 13.27 2.27 34.83
N LEU A 199 14.37 2.73 34.20
CA LEU A 199 15.65 2.05 34.18
C LEU A 199 16.59 2.68 35.20
N ALA A 200 17.33 1.83 35.93
CA ALA A 200 18.38 2.29 36.83
C ALA A 200 19.56 2.84 36.02
N THR A 201 19.93 4.08 36.28
CA THR A 201 21.04 4.78 35.64
C THR A 201 22.05 5.15 36.70
N VAL A 202 23.33 4.93 36.49
CA VAL A 202 24.42 5.35 37.38
C VAL A 202 25.42 6.19 36.59
N ASP A 203 26.08 7.10 37.29
CA ASP A 203 27.23 7.80 36.74
C ASP A 203 28.37 6.82 36.49
N LEU A 204 29.18 7.04 35.47
CA LEU A 204 30.20 6.08 35.04
C LEU A 204 31.18 5.69 36.15
N ASP A 205 31.54 6.63 37.03
CA ASP A 205 32.42 6.37 38.16
C ASP A 205 31.85 5.41 39.21
N GLN A 206 30.52 5.29 39.24
CA GLN A 206 29.77 4.40 40.13
C GLN A 206 29.38 3.08 39.46
N ALA A 207 29.77 2.87 38.19
CA ALA A 207 29.39 1.72 37.41
C ALA A 207 30.24 0.48 37.64
N VAL A 208 31.43 0.62 38.24
CA VAL A 208 32.33 -0.52 38.52
C VAL A 208 31.66 -1.55 39.42
N GLY A 209 31.70 -2.82 39.00
CA GLY A 209 31.07 -3.93 39.69
C GLY A 209 29.57 -4.08 39.41
N LYS A 210 28.96 -3.19 38.62
CA LYS A 210 27.57 -3.30 38.19
C LYS A 210 27.47 -3.99 36.84
N THR A 211 26.33 -4.64 36.59
CA THR A 211 26.06 -5.36 35.33
C THR A 211 25.45 -4.41 34.31
N ALA A 212 26.03 -4.38 33.11
CA ALA A 212 25.54 -3.60 32.00
C ALA A 212 24.16 -4.13 31.53
N LEU A 213 23.20 -3.23 31.33
CA LEU A 213 21.83 -3.60 30.93
C LEU A 213 21.71 -3.81 29.41
N HIS A 214 22.63 -3.25 28.62
CA HIS A 214 22.61 -3.32 27.16
C HIS A 214 24.03 -3.33 26.60
N ASP A 215 24.15 -3.72 25.31
CA ASP A 215 25.39 -3.68 24.58
C ASP A 215 25.88 -2.22 24.43
N MET A 216 27.10 -1.96 24.83
CA MET A 216 27.76 -0.66 24.62
C MET A 216 28.76 -0.78 23.48
N THR A 217 28.40 -0.26 22.32
CA THR A 217 29.16 -0.41 21.09
C THR A 217 30.24 0.64 20.95
N GLU A 218 31.44 0.20 20.65
CA GLU A 218 32.54 1.02 20.21
C GLU A 218 32.61 1.06 18.68
N VAL A 219 32.77 2.25 18.13
CA VAL A 219 33.00 2.47 16.71
C VAL A 219 34.38 3.07 16.54
N THR A 220 35.28 2.34 15.90
CA THR A 220 36.59 2.83 15.48
C THR A 220 36.65 3.04 13.99
N GLU A 221 37.72 3.60 13.45
CA GLU A 221 37.88 3.76 11.98
C GLU A 221 37.85 2.43 11.22
N THR A 222 38.23 1.32 11.88
CA THR A 222 38.41 0.02 11.24
C THR A 222 37.45 -1.07 11.75
N SER A 223 36.75 -0.84 12.86
CA SER A 223 35.88 -1.84 13.47
C SER A 223 34.65 -1.23 14.16
N LYS A 224 33.59 -2.01 14.23
CA LYS A 224 32.41 -1.75 15.03
C LYS A 224 32.03 -3.03 15.78
N GLY A 225 31.89 -2.94 17.12
CA GLY A 225 31.47 -4.07 17.93
C GLY A 225 31.18 -3.67 19.38
N PRO A 226 30.57 -4.56 20.18
CA PRO A 226 30.33 -4.27 21.58
C PRO A 226 31.66 -4.16 22.33
N ALA A 227 31.84 -3.04 23.02
CA ALA A 227 32.92 -2.85 23.98
C ALA A 227 32.61 -3.59 25.29
N ILE A 228 31.33 -3.58 25.69
CA ILE A 228 30.75 -4.31 26.81
C ILE A 228 29.42 -4.86 26.35
N ALA A 229 29.18 -6.14 26.52
CA ALA A 229 27.91 -6.76 26.19
C ALA A 229 26.88 -6.64 27.32
N ALA A 230 25.61 -6.75 26.96
CA ALA A 230 24.52 -6.84 27.92
C ALA A 230 24.75 -8.05 28.86
N GLY A 231 24.63 -7.82 30.16
CA GLY A 231 24.87 -8.83 31.18
C GLY A 231 26.33 -8.93 31.65
N GLU A 232 27.27 -8.23 31.03
CA GLU A 232 28.68 -8.18 31.53
C GLU A 232 28.81 -7.22 32.70
N THR A 233 29.73 -7.57 33.63
CA THR A 233 30.08 -6.70 34.75
C THR A 233 31.11 -5.68 34.33
N ILE A 234 30.83 -4.41 34.55
CA ILE A 234 31.72 -3.30 34.21
C ILE A 234 32.93 -3.32 35.15
N ALA A 235 34.12 -3.47 34.59
CA ALA A 235 35.36 -3.43 35.32
C ALA A 235 35.96 -2.02 35.41
N ALA A 236 36.86 -1.78 36.37
CA ALA A 236 37.54 -0.49 36.47
C ALA A 236 38.35 -0.13 35.21
N ALA A 237 38.90 -1.16 34.53
CA ALA A 237 39.63 -0.98 33.26
C ALA A 237 38.76 -0.49 32.10
N ASP A 238 37.44 -0.68 32.16
CA ASP A 238 36.51 -0.29 31.10
C ASP A 238 36.16 1.20 31.14
N LEU A 239 36.36 1.87 32.26
CA LEU A 239 35.94 3.26 32.45
C LEU A 239 36.58 4.23 31.47
N GLU A 240 37.89 4.10 31.22
CA GLU A 240 38.58 4.97 30.25
C GLU A 240 38.05 4.76 28.83
N ARG A 241 37.82 3.50 28.48
CA ARG A 241 37.24 3.15 27.17
C ARG A 241 35.83 3.68 27.03
N LEU A 242 34.98 3.55 28.03
CA LEU A 242 33.61 4.09 28.03
C LEU A 242 33.59 5.62 27.96
N ARG A 243 34.53 6.30 28.66
CA ARG A 243 34.69 7.76 28.55
C ARG A 243 35.09 8.18 27.14
N ALA A 244 36.03 7.45 26.52
CA ALA A 244 36.46 7.70 25.16
C ALA A 244 35.28 7.53 24.15
N MET A 245 34.31 6.66 24.44
CA MET A 245 33.07 6.48 23.70
C MET A 245 32.00 7.56 24.03
N GLY A 246 32.32 8.55 24.88
CA GLY A 246 31.39 9.62 25.25
C GLY A 246 30.33 9.23 26.28
N LYS A 247 30.50 8.12 27.00
CA LYS A 247 29.57 7.67 28.03
C LYS A 247 29.87 8.38 29.35
N ASN A 248 28.88 9.11 29.88
CA ASN A 248 28.94 9.71 31.23
C ASN A 248 28.05 8.95 32.22
N ARG A 249 27.04 8.25 31.71
CA ARG A 249 26.08 7.46 32.48
C ARG A 249 25.77 6.17 31.75
N VAL A 250 25.48 5.12 32.52
CA VAL A 250 25.15 3.80 31.97
C VAL A 250 23.89 3.24 32.63
N TYR A 251 23.14 2.44 31.89
CA TYR A 251 22.06 1.65 32.46
C TYR A 251 22.60 0.39 33.08
N VAL A 252 22.14 0.08 34.29
CA VAL A 252 22.57 -1.10 35.07
C VAL A 252 21.37 -1.94 35.49
N SER A 253 21.61 -3.23 35.73
CA SER A 253 20.56 -4.20 36.05
C SER A 253 20.08 -4.18 37.50
N ASP A 254 20.35 -3.11 38.26
CA ASP A 254 19.93 -2.96 39.65
C ASP A 254 18.39 -2.92 39.85
N ALA A 255 17.65 -2.59 38.81
CA ALA A 255 16.19 -2.66 38.79
C ALA A 255 15.72 -3.27 37.45
N VAL A 256 15.11 -4.44 37.53
CA VAL A 256 14.46 -5.08 36.37
C VAL A 256 13.07 -4.46 36.21
N PRO A 257 12.70 -4.00 35.02
CA PRO A 257 11.35 -3.57 34.75
C PRO A 257 10.30 -4.65 35.06
N ASP A 258 9.11 -4.24 35.43
CA ASP A 258 8.01 -5.16 35.73
C ASP A 258 7.62 -6.06 34.54
N ALA A 259 6.67 -6.98 34.76
CA ALA A 259 6.24 -7.97 33.78
C ALA A 259 5.55 -7.36 32.53
N GLU A 260 5.31 -6.04 32.48
CA GLU A 260 4.75 -5.37 31.32
C GLU A 260 5.80 -5.11 30.22
N TRP A 261 7.07 -5.31 30.52
CA TRP A 261 8.18 -5.02 29.63
C TRP A 261 8.98 -6.28 29.28
N VAL A 262 9.54 -6.30 28.07
CA VAL A 262 10.41 -7.37 27.56
C VAL A 262 11.70 -6.74 27.05
N HIS A 263 12.85 -7.28 27.48
CA HIS A 263 14.17 -6.80 27.02
C HIS A 263 14.28 -6.94 25.49
N GLU A 264 14.97 -6.00 24.83
CA GLU A 264 15.11 -5.96 23.36
C GLU A 264 15.63 -7.29 22.78
N ASN A 265 16.56 -7.95 23.44
CA ASN A 265 17.14 -9.21 22.98
C ASN A 265 16.10 -10.36 22.98
N ASP A 266 15.29 -10.46 24.03
CA ASP A 266 14.23 -11.50 24.11
C ASP A 266 13.11 -11.21 23.12
N ALA A 267 12.73 -9.94 23.01
CA ALA A 267 11.69 -9.51 22.07
C ALA A 267 12.09 -9.79 20.62
N VAL A 268 13.33 -9.41 20.23
CA VAL A 268 13.76 -9.61 18.83
C VAL A 268 13.95 -11.08 18.48
N LEU A 269 14.37 -11.94 19.43
CA LEU A 269 14.45 -13.38 19.22
C LEU A 269 13.07 -14.01 19.00
N ALA A 270 12.07 -13.59 19.79
CA ALA A 270 10.69 -14.05 19.61
C ALA A 270 10.13 -13.63 18.23
N LEU A 271 10.37 -12.39 17.84
CA LEU A 271 9.98 -11.86 16.52
C LEU A 271 10.70 -12.60 15.39
N ALA A 272 12.00 -12.83 15.51
CA ALA A 272 12.79 -13.51 14.47
C ALA A 272 12.31 -14.95 14.22
N ARG A 273 11.98 -15.69 15.28
CA ARG A 273 11.40 -17.05 15.16
C ARG A 273 10.06 -17.04 14.44
N ALA A 274 9.21 -16.05 14.69
CA ALA A 274 7.92 -15.93 14.05
C ALA A 274 8.00 -15.48 12.58
N MET A 275 9.03 -14.71 12.20
CA MET A 275 9.23 -14.19 10.85
C MET A 275 9.89 -15.19 9.90
N ALA A 276 10.77 -16.06 10.43
CA ALA A 276 11.57 -16.96 9.62
C ALA A 276 10.76 -18.17 9.15
N GLY A 277 10.62 -18.32 7.82
CA GLY A 277 10.01 -19.47 7.18
C GLY A 277 11.03 -20.37 6.46
N ASP A 278 10.53 -21.21 5.54
CA ASP A 278 11.35 -22.16 4.81
C ASP A 278 12.52 -21.49 4.08
N GLY A 279 13.72 -22.00 4.24
CA GLY A 279 14.95 -21.48 3.62
C GLY A 279 15.52 -20.22 4.24
N VAL A 280 15.06 -19.82 5.44
CA VAL A 280 15.52 -18.65 6.17
C VAL A 280 16.16 -19.07 7.49
N CYS A 281 17.31 -18.48 7.79
CA CYS A 281 17.93 -18.53 9.12
C CYS A 281 18.21 -17.10 9.61
N PHE A 282 18.59 -16.95 10.87
CA PHE A 282 18.91 -15.66 11.47
C PHE A 282 20.07 -15.80 12.45
N SER A 283 20.69 -14.68 12.83
CA SER A 283 21.80 -14.67 13.78
C SER A 283 21.41 -15.32 15.12
N GLU A 284 22.28 -16.18 15.64
CA GLU A 284 22.01 -16.95 16.87
C GLU A 284 21.80 -16.06 18.09
N ALA A 285 22.60 -15.01 18.20
CA ALA A 285 22.47 -14.01 19.24
C ALA A 285 22.14 -12.64 18.68
N PRO A 286 21.29 -11.85 19.36
CA PRO A 286 21.09 -10.45 19.07
C PRO A 286 22.40 -9.67 19.31
N CYS A 287 22.56 -8.60 18.53
CA CYS A 287 23.61 -7.61 18.75
C CYS A 287 22.93 -6.24 18.74
N GLU A 288 23.06 -5.47 19.82
CA GLU A 288 22.37 -4.18 20.01
C GLU A 288 20.85 -4.31 19.81
N GLY A 289 20.22 -5.35 20.34
CA GLY A 289 18.77 -5.59 20.12
C GLY A 289 18.37 -5.92 18.69
N LYS A 290 19.32 -6.21 17.79
CA LYS A 290 19.08 -6.47 16.37
C LYS A 290 19.35 -7.93 16.02
N ILE A 291 18.49 -8.52 15.21
CA ILE A 291 18.68 -9.79 14.50
C ILE A 291 18.82 -9.52 13.01
N THR A 292 19.75 -10.22 12.34
CA THR A 292 19.90 -10.24 10.89
C THR A 292 19.41 -11.58 10.34
N PHE A 293 18.60 -11.54 9.27
CA PHE A 293 18.11 -12.73 8.57
C PHE A 293 19.00 -13.03 7.38
N PHE A 294 19.29 -14.32 7.19
CA PHE A 294 20.13 -14.85 6.12
C PHE A 294 19.38 -15.91 5.32
N ALA A 295 19.76 -16.06 4.06
CA ALA A 295 19.28 -17.17 3.26
C ALA A 295 20.01 -18.47 3.68
N ALA A 296 19.25 -19.51 4.07
CA ALA A 296 19.79 -20.83 4.40
C ALA A 296 20.22 -21.62 3.13
N ARG A 297 19.86 -21.11 1.96
CA ARG A 297 20.15 -21.69 0.64
C ARG A 297 20.13 -20.62 -0.46
N ASN A 298 20.73 -20.92 -1.61
CA ASN A 298 20.52 -20.12 -2.80
C ASN A 298 19.06 -20.26 -3.24
N GLY A 299 18.40 -19.13 -3.62
CA GLY A 299 17.02 -19.19 -4.04
C GLY A 299 16.35 -17.82 -4.22
N LEU A 300 15.05 -17.83 -4.38
CA LEU A 300 14.22 -16.65 -4.55
C LEU A 300 13.67 -16.18 -3.19
N LEU A 301 14.02 -14.97 -2.79
CA LEU A 301 13.48 -14.35 -1.59
C LEU A 301 12.01 -13.98 -1.80
N ILE A 302 11.14 -14.43 -0.91
CA ILE A 302 9.73 -14.06 -0.82
C ILE A 302 9.52 -13.29 0.48
N VAL A 303 8.97 -12.10 0.34
CA VAL A 303 8.54 -11.25 1.47
C VAL A 303 7.05 -11.03 1.36
N ASP A 304 6.29 -11.34 2.40
CA ASP A 304 4.87 -11.01 2.45
C ASP A 304 4.71 -9.52 2.75
N GLN A 305 4.33 -8.75 1.73
CA GLN A 305 4.23 -7.29 1.82
C GLN A 305 3.14 -6.83 2.80
N ALA A 306 2.02 -7.56 2.88
CA ALA A 306 0.93 -7.20 3.78
C ALA A 306 1.32 -7.43 5.25
N ILE A 307 1.99 -8.54 5.53
CA ILE A 307 2.54 -8.82 6.87
C ILE A 307 3.65 -7.82 7.22
N LEU A 308 4.55 -7.51 6.26
CA LEU A 308 5.64 -6.55 6.47
C LEU A 308 5.11 -5.15 6.84
N GLU A 309 4.12 -4.67 6.09
CA GLU A 309 3.47 -3.40 6.39
C GLU A 309 2.81 -3.43 7.77
N THR A 310 2.00 -4.47 8.03
CA THR A 310 1.24 -4.58 9.28
C THR A 310 2.13 -4.68 10.51
N VAL A 311 3.22 -5.43 10.46
CA VAL A 311 4.14 -5.55 11.59
C VAL A 311 4.89 -4.25 11.88
N ASN A 312 5.21 -3.47 10.84
CA ASN A 312 5.83 -2.15 10.98
C ASN A 312 4.83 -1.05 11.44
N LEU A 313 3.53 -1.31 11.41
CA LEU A 313 2.52 -0.45 12.04
C LEU A 313 2.38 -0.71 13.55
N VAL A 314 2.96 -1.80 14.07
CA VAL A 314 3.02 -2.02 15.52
C VAL A 314 4.07 -1.06 16.11
N PRO A 315 3.70 -0.24 17.12
CA PRO A 315 4.63 0.70 17.71
C PRO A 315 5.91 0.02 18.22
N ASP A 316 7.02 0.70 18.05
CA ASP A 316 8.33 0.32 18.58
C ASP A 316 8.94 -0.97 17.97
N VAL A 317 8.36 -1.54 16.95
CA VAL A 317 8.88 -2.68 16.18
C VAL A 317 9.33 -2.21 14.81
N MET A 318 10.53 -2.61 14.39
CA MET A 318 11.09 -2.25 13.08
C MET A 318 11.64 -3.47 12.36
N VAL A 319 11.18 -3.67 11.13
CA VAL A 319 11.67 -4.71 10.21
C VAL A 319 12.01 -4.07 8.86
N ALA A 320 13.25 -4.23 8.43
CA ALA A 320 13.72 -3.77 7.13
C ALA A 320 14.25 -4.95 6.32
N THR A 321 13.97 -4.98 5.03
CA THR A 321 14.34 -6.10 4.16
C THR A 321 14.77 -5.64 2.78
N ARG A 322 15.49 -6.51 2.07
CA ARG A 322 15.65 -6.40 0.61
C ARG A 322 14.32 -6.68 -0.06
N GLN A 323 14.20 -6.26 -1.29
CA GLN A 323 13.00 -6.44 -2.11
C GLN A 323 12.64 -7.92 -2.28
N SER A 324 11.34 -8.21 -2.27
CA SER A 324 10.81 -9.52 -2.65
C SER A 324 11.16 -9.89 -4.09
N PHE A 325 11.27 -11.17 -4.38
CA PHE A 325 11.61 -11.75 -5.66
C PHE A 325 13.05 -11.48 -6.15
N LEU A 326 13.96 -11.13 -5.25
CA LEU A 326 15.40 -11.15 -5.56
C LEU A 326 15.97 -12.55 -5.37
N VAL A 327 16.89 -12.92 -6.25
CA VAL A 327 17.74 -14.10 -6.05
C VAL A 327 18.75 -13.76 -4.97
N VAL A 328 18.80 -14.60 -3.93
CA VAL A 328 19.72 -14.48 -2.79
C VAL A 328 20.63 -15.70 -2.73
N GLU A 329 21.87 -15.44 -2.35
CA GLU A 329 22.87 -16.49 -2.12
C GLU A 329 22.81 -16.98 -0.68
N LYS A 330 23.14 -18.25 -0.47
CA LYS A 330 23.27 -18.84 0.87
C LYS A 330 24.20 -17.98 1.74
N ASP A 331 23.86 -17.88 3.03
CA ASP A 331 24.58 -17.15 4.07
C ASP A 331 24.70 -15.62 3.84
N ARG A 332 23.97 -15.08 2.86
CA ARG A 332 23.86 -13.62 2.66
C ARG A 332 22.69 -13.03 3.42
N GLY A 333 22.99 -11.97 4.16
CA GLY A 333 21.98 -11.18 4.89
C GLY A 333 21.04 -10.44 3.94
N PHE A 334 19.73 -10.50 4.22
CA PHE A 334 18.72 -9.83 3.40
C PHE A 334 17.71 -8.98 4.19
N ALA A 335 17.60 -9.18 5.50
CA ALA A 335 16.68 -8.41 6.36
C ALA A 335 17.27 -8.24 7.76
N GLY A 336 16.72 -7.27 8.49
CA GLY A 336 17.00 -7.04 9.89
C GLY A 336 15.74 -6.65 10.64
N CYS A 337 15.66 -7.07 11.89
CA CYS A 337 14.59 -6.71 12.82
C CYS A 337 15.18 -6.20 14.13
N ARG A 338 14.52 -5.22 14.75
CA ARG A 338 14.82 -4.79 16.12
C ARG A 338 13.61 -4.10 16.76
N PRO A 339 13.44 -4.20 18.08
CA PRO A 339 12.69 -3.22 18.86
C PRO A 339 13.46 -1.88 18.87
N ILE A 340 12.76 -0.77 18.92
CA ILE A 340 13.41 0.55 19.00
C ILE A 340 13.86 0.84 20.45
N PRO A 341 13.02 0.64 21.50
CA PRO A 341 13.44 0.85 22.88
C PRO A 341 14.20 -0.35 23.45
N LEU A 342 15.05 -0.11 24.45
CA LEU A 342 15.76 -1.17 25.18
C LEU A 342 14.81 -2.21 25.81
N TYR A 343 13.62 -1.77 26.20
CA TYR A 343 12.53 -2.63 26.63
C TYR A 343 11.27 -2.35 25.83
N LEU A 344 10.80 -3.36 25.13
CA LEU A 344 9.55 -3.32 24.36
C LEU A 344 8.36 -3.61 25.29
N GLY A 345 7.29 -2.83 25.16
CA GLY A 345 6.03 -3.15 25.84
C GLY A 345 5.49 -4.52 25.44
N ARG A 346 5.12 -5.36 26.41
CA ARG A 346 4.60 -6.72 26.16
C ARG A 346 3.38 -6.72 25.25
N ARG A 347 2.56 -5.68 25.31
CA ARG A 347 1.41 -5.50 24.41
C ARG A 347 1.84 -5.33 22.94
N CYS A 348 2.90 -4.55 22.69
CA CYS A 348 3.44 -4.36 21.35
C CYS A 348 4.06 -5.66 20.81
N LEU A 349 4.83 -6.39 21.65
CA LEU A 349 5.35 -7.70 21.28
C LEU A 349 4.23 -8.68 20.95
N ALA A 350 3.20 -8.77 21.79
CA ALA A 350 2.06 -9.65 21.55
C ALA A 350 1.31 -9.29 20.27
N ALA A 351 1.11 -7.99 19.99
CA ALA A 351 0.48 -7.52 18.76
C ALA A 351 1.28 -7.91 17.51
N ALA A 352 2.60 -7.73 17.54
CA ALA A 352 3.48 -8.12 16.44
C ALA A 352 3.48 -9.64 16.21
N LEU A 353 3.53 -10.44 17.29
CA LEU A 353 3.45 -11.90 17.19
C LEU A 353 2.09 -12.38 16.67
N GLU A 354 1.00 -11.71 17.03
CA GLU A 354 -0.34 -12.02 16.51
C GLU A 354 -0.42 -11.76 15.00
N VAL A 355 0.16 -10.66 14.51
CA VAL A 355 0.28 -10.37 13.06
C VAL A 355 1.06 -11.48 12.34
N LEU A 356 2.11 -12.00 12.97
CA LEU A 356 2.99 -13.04 12.41
C LEU A 356 2.46 -14.47 12.57
N ALA A 357 1.41 -14.70 13.35
CA ALA A 357 0.91 -16.05 13.64
C ALA A 357 0.31 -16.78 12.42
N GLY A 358 -0.15 -16.03 11.40
CA GLY A 358 -0.85 -16.59 10.24
C GLY A 358 0.08 -17.23 9.20
N ALA A 359 1.27 -16.66 8.98
CA ALA A 359 2.26 -17.14 8.01
C ALA A 359 3.61 -16.48 8.28
N PRO A 360 4.73 -17.12 7.90
CA PRO A 360 6.05 -16.51 8.03
C PRO A 360 6.20 -15.31 7.09
N LEU A 361 6.87 -14.26 7.58
CA LEU A 361 7.16 -13.06 6.80
C LEU A 361 8.12 -13.31 5.64
N PHE A 362 9.13 -14.16 5.88
CA PHE A 362 10.22 -14.44 4.95
C PHE A 362 10.26 -15.90 4.54
N ARG A 363 10.47 -16.19 3.26
CA ARG A 363 10.80 -17.50 2.72
C ARG A 363 11.86 -17.37 1.64
N VAL A 364 12.70 -18.39 1.46
CA VAL A 364 13.63 -18.49 0.33
C VAL A 364 13.30 -19.76 -0.44
N LEU A 365 12.61 -19.59 -1.57
CA LEU A 365 12.20 -20.71 -2.42
C LEU A 365 13.38 -21.23 -3.26
N LYS A 366 13.48 -22.55 -3.40
CA LYS A 366 14.45 -23.16 -4.31
C LYS A 366 14.11 -22.82 -5.75
N LEU A 367 15.12 -22.52 -6.56
CA LEU A 367 14.98 -22.50 -8.01
C LEU A 367 15.02 -23.94 -8.51
N ARG A 368 14.04 -24.34 -9.32
CA ARG A 368 13.96 -25.69 -9.91
C ARG A 368 14.92 -25.77 -11.10
N PRO A 369 15.73 -26.82 -11.22
CA PRO A 369 16.63 -27.00 -12.34
C PRO A 369 15.85 -27.50 -13.57
N LEU A 370 14.96 -26.65 -14.12
CA LEU A 370 14.10 -27.04 -15.23
C LEU A 370 14.92 -27.34 -16.47
N LYS A 371 14.53 -28.40 -17.19
CA LYS A 371 15.00 -28.69 -18.54
C LYS A 371 14.40 -27.67 -19.48
N SER A 372 15.23 -26.80 -20.02
CA SER A 372 14.79 -25.67 -20.84
C SER A 372 15.15 -25.89 -22.30
N ALA A 373 14.28 -25.44 -23.20
CA ALA A 373 14.58 -25.35 -24.62
C ALA A 373 14.55 -23.89 -25.08
N ILE A 374 15.34 -23.54 -26.09
CA ILE A 374 15.38 -22.18 -26.63
C ILE A 374 14.98 -22.27 -28.12
N LEU A 375 13.93 -21.54 -28.49
CA LEU A 375 13.44 -21.41 -29.86
C LEU A 375 13.69 -19.99 -30.35
N VAL A 376 14.55 -19.82 -31.32
CA VAL A 376 14.80 -18.55 -32.00
C VAL A 376 13.99 -18.49 -33.29
N THR A 377 13.23 -17.43 -33.48
CA THR A 377 12.50 -17.15 -34.71
C THR A 377 13.17 -16.00 -35.45
N GLY A 378 13.22 -16.05 -36.74
CA GLY A 378 13.84 -15.03 -37.60
C GLY A 378 14.37 -15.65 -38.89
N THR A 379 13.78 -15.29 -40.02
CA THR A 379 14.16 -15.79 -41.32
C THR A 379 15.63 -15.49 -41.66
N GLU A 380 16.10 -14.29 -41.28
CA GLU A 380 17.47 -13.84 -41.50
C GLU A 380 18.50 -14.65 -40.69
N VAL A 381 18.11 -15.08 -39.47
CA VAL A 381 18.97 -15.93 -38.64
C VAL A 381 18.94 -17.37 -39.13
N HIS A 382 17.75 -17.88 -39.48
CA HIS A 382 17.57 -19.23 -40.01
C HIS A 382 18.37 -19.48 -41.32
N GLU A 383 18.37 -18.50 -42.23
CA GLU A 383 19.12 -18.56 -43.48
C GLU A 383 20.62 -18.23 -43.32
N GLY A 384 21.08 -17.95 -42.11
CA GLY A 384 22.48 -17.65 -41.84
C GLY A 384 22.96 -16.29 -42.33
N ARG A 385 22.03 -15.36 -42.69
CA ARG A 385 22.37 -13.99 -43.07
C ARG A 385 22.83 -13.17 -41.86
N VAL A 386 22.32 -13.50 -40.66
CA VAL A 386 22.69 -12.92 -39.37
C VAL A 386 23.08 -14.03 -38.42
N VAL A 387 24.18 -13.84 -37.69
CA VAL A 387 24.60 -14.78 -36.65
C VAL A 387 23.70 -14.68 -35.44
N ASP A 388 23.18 -15.83 -34.97
CA ASP A 388 22.39 -15.88 -33.75
C ASP A 388 23.20 -15.39 -32.53
N ARG A 389 22.60 -14.52 -31.75
CA ARG A 389 23.12 -14.03 -30.47
C ARG A 389 22.17 -14.29 -29.31
N PHE A 390 20.95 -14.76 -29.57
CA PHE A 390 19.95 -15.01 -28.52
C PHE A 390 20.27 -16.27 -27.74
N ILE A 391 20.55 -17.37 -28.42
CA ILE A 391 20.84 -18.66 -27.76
C ILE A 391 21.93 -18.50 -26.70
N PRO A 392 23.12 -17.95 -26.98
CA PRO A 392 24.16 -17.84 -25.96
C PRO A 392 23.79 -16.93 -24.78
N VAL A 393 23.06 -15.85 -25.04
CA VAL A 393 22.62 -14.91 -23.98
C VAL A 393 21.57 -15.56 -23.07
N ILE A 394 20.57 -16.21 -23.64
CA ILE A 394 19.50 -16.87 -22.88
C ILE A 394 20.03 -18.11 -22.16
N ALA A 395 20.86 -18.93 -22.81
CA ALA A 395 21.48 -20.09 -22.19
C ALA A 395 22.27 -19.69 -20.94
N ALA A 396 23.15 -18.69 -21.05
CA ALA A 396 23.92 -18.20 -19.90
C ALA A 396 23.04 -17.74 -18.72
N LYS A 397 21.87 -17.10 -18.99
CA LYS A 397 20.93 -16.67 -17.94
C LYS A 397 20.22 -17.87 -17.29
N LEU A 398 19.82 -18.87 -18.07
CA LEU A 398 19.19 -20.09 -17.58
C LEU A 398 20.15 -20.89 -16.70
N GLU A 399 21.37 -21.12 -17.18
CA GLU A 399 22.43 -21.87 -16.48
C GLU A 399 22.87 -21.17 -15.21
N HIS A 400 23.00 -19.83 -15.25
CA HIS A 400 23.32 -19.05 -14.05
C HIS A 400 22.30 -19.25 -12.91
N LEU A 401 21.05 -19.52 -13.24
CA LEU A 401 19.97 -19.80 -12.28
C LEU A 401 19.77 -21.30 -12.02
N GLY A 402 20.62 -22.17 -12.58
CA GLY A 402 20.61 -23.59 -12.34
C GLY A 402 19.65 -24.39 -13.23
N ALA A 403 19.06 -23.80 -14.26
CA ALA A 403 18.32 -24.51 -15.29
C ALA A 403 19.29 -25.12 -16.32
N THR A 404 18.87 -26.18 -17.00
CA THR A 404 19.70 -26.85 -18.04
C THR A 404 19.11 -26.63 -19.42
N VAL A 405 19.94 -26.24 -20.38
CA VAL A 405 19.51 -26.14 -21.78
C VAL A 405 19.56 -27.52 -22.43
N LEU A 406 18.38 -28.09 -22.67
CA LEU A 406 18.21 -29.41 -23.27
C LEU A 406 18.41 -29.41 -24.81
N ALA A 407 17.82 -28.42 -25.47
CA ALA A 407 17.82 -28.30 -26.91
C ALA A 407 17.62 -26.83 -27.33
N THR A 408 18.07 -26.53 -28.54
CA THR A 408 17.86 -25.22 -29.20
C THR A 408 17.43 -25.46 -30.65
N ASP A 409 16.57 -24.57 -31.16
CA ASP A 409 16.16 -24.60 -32.56
C ASP A 409 16.08 -23.17 -33.11
N ILE A 410 16.33 -23.00 -34.41
CA ILE A 410 16.24 -21.73 -35.13
C ILE A 410 15.35 -21.95 -36.35
N VAL A 411 14.25 -21.25 -36.43
CA VAL A 411 13.24 -21.40 -37.49
C VAL A 411 12.91 -20.05 -38.15
N PRO A 412 12.46 -20.09 -39.43
CA PRO A 412 12.01 -18.87 -40.09
C PRO A 412 10.75 -18.30 -39.42
N ASP A 413 10.40 -17.07 -39.77
CA ASP A 413 9.15 -16.41 -39.36
C ASP A 413 7.96 -17.02 -40.16
N ASP A 414 7.75 -18.30 -39.93
CA ASP A 414 6.64 -19.09 -40.49
C ASP A 414 5.86 -19.76 -39.35
N ARG A 415 4.56 -19.51 -39.33
CA ARG A 415 3.65 -19.94 -38.27
C ARG A 415 3.67 -21.47 -38.08
N LYS A 416 3.73 -22.23 -39.17
CA LYS A 416 3.74 -23.68 -39.12
C LYS A 416 5.09 -24.22 -38.66
N ALA A 417 6.19 -23.66 -39.16
CA ALA A 417 7.54 -24.03 -38.73
C ALA A 417 7.74 -23.80 -37.23
N ILE A 418 7.23 -22.67 -36.71
CA ILE A 418 7.27 -22.32 -35.27
C ILE A 418 6.47 -23.35 -34.46
N ALA A 419 5.25 -23.70 -34.90
CA ALA A 419 4.40 -24.66 -34.18
C ALA A 419 5.06 -26.06 -34.14
N GLU A 420 5.59 -26.53 -35.28
CA GLU A 420 6.26 -27.83 -35.37
C GLU A 420 7.54 -27.87 -34.53
N ALA A 421 8.36 -26.82 -34.54
CA ALA A 421 9.58 -26.74 -33.73
C ALA A 421 9.22 -26.69 -32.23
N THR A 422 8.19 -25.93 -31.84
CA THR A 422 7.67 -25.90 -30.47
C THR A 422 7.32 -27.31 -30.01
N GLN A 423 6.56 -28.08 -30.82
CA GLN A 423 6.16 -29.43 -30.45
C GLN A 423 7.38 -30.37 -30.33
N ARG A 424 8.33 -30.32 -31.28
CA ARG A 424 9.57 -31.12 -31.20
C ARG A 424 10.34 -30.87 -29.90
N LEU A 425 10.46 -29.60 -29.48
CA LEU A 425 11.19 -29.23 -28.28
C LEU A 425 10.45 -29.69 -27.00
N ILE A 426 9.13 -29.65 -27.00
CA ILE A 426 8.31 -30.17 -25.90
C ILE A 426 8.42 -31.70 -25.82
N ASP A 427 8.32 -32.40 -26.95
CA ASP A 427 8.43 -33.86 -27.04
C ASP A 427 9.82 -34.34 -26.62
N ALA A 428 10.86 -33.53 -26.82
CA ALA A 428 12.20 -33.75 -26.29
C ALA A 428 12.31 -33.64 -24.77
N GLY A 429 11.24 -33.19 -24.09
CA GLY A 429 11.15 -33.14 -22.63
C GLY A 429 11.42 -31.76 -22.04
N ALA A 430 11.22 -30.68 -22.80
CA ALA A 430 11.35 -29.31 -22.26
C ALA A 430 10.25 -29.01 -21.24
N GLU A 431 10.65 -28.61 -20.04
CA GLU A 431 9.77 -28.13 -18.97
C GLU A 431 9.58 -26.59 -19.03
N LEU A 432 10.54 -25.90 -19.65
CA LEU A 432 10.51 -24.46 -19.93
C LEU A 432 10.94 -24.25 -21.41
N LEU A 433 10.06 -23.64 -22.20
CA LEU A 433 10.37 -23.14 -23.53
C LEU A 433 10.61 -21.64 -23.49
N VAL A 434 11.79 -21.19 -23.86
CA VAL A 434 12.11 -19.78 -24.04
C VAL A 434 12.16 -19.49 -25.54
N THR A 435 11.26 -18.61 -26.02
CA THR A 435 11.28 -18.16 -27.41
C THR A 435 11.73 -16.71 -27.51
N THR A 436 12.37 -16.39 -28.63
CA THR A 436 12.90 -15.02 -28.83
C THR A 436 12.50 -14.51 -30.21
N ALA A 437 12.39 -13.21 -30.36
CA ALA A 437 11.96 -12.46 -31.54
C ALA A 437 10.49 -12.72 -31.97
N GLY A 438 10.04 -12.11 -33.04
CA GLY A 438 8.70 -12.30 -33.62
C GLY A 438 7.52 -12.03 -32.67
N LEU A 439 7.71 -11.23 -31.61
CA LEU A 439 6.70 -10.91 -30.59
C LEU A 439 6.19 -9.46 -30.67
N SER A 440 6.65 -8.67 -31.62
CA SER A 440 6.33 -7.26 -31.74
C SER A 440 5.01 -7.04 -32.52
N VAL A 441 4.89 -5.94 -33.23
CA VAL A 441 3.68 -5.51 -33.93
C VAL A 441 3.79 -5.62 -35.45
N ASP A 442 4.95 -6.03 -35.96
CA ASP A 442 5.17 -6.15 -37.37
C ASP A 442 4.34 -7.31 -37.97
N PRO A 443 3.89 -7.20 -39.24
CA PRO A 443 3.09 -8.24 -39.87
C PRO A 443 3.81 -9.60 -39.93
N ASP A 444 5.13 -9.61 -39.98
CA ASP A 444 5.98 -10.81 -40.03
C ASP A 444 6.24 -11.39 -38.62
N ASP A 445 5.82 -10.72 -37.57
CA ASP A 445 5.95 -11.19 -36.17
C ASP A 445 4.89 -12.27 -35.85
N VAL A 446 5.06 -13.47 -36.37
CA VAL A 446 4.10 -14.57 -36.26
C VAL A 446 4.39 -15.57 -35.13
N THR A 447 5.40 -15.31 -34.29
CA THR A 447 5.81 -16.23 -33.22
C THR A 447 4.67 -16.55 -32.28
N ARG A 448 3.88 -15.53 -31.87
CA ARG A 448 2.75 -15.75 -30.97
C ARG A 448 1.66 -16.61 -31.59
N GLN A 449 1.39 -16.45 -32.90
CA GLN A 449 0.40 -17.24 -33.62
C GLN A 449 0.88 -18.70 -33.77
N GLY A 450 2.17 -18.92 -34.07
CA GLY A 450 2.76 -20.25 -34.14
C GLY A 450 2.72 -21.00 -32.79
N LEU A 451 2.97 -20.28 -31.68
CA LEU A 451 2.80 -20.82 -30.32
C LEU A 451 1.33 -21.16 -30.00
N GLN A 452 0.38 -20.34 -30.47
CA GLN A 452 -1.06 -20.63 -30.32
C GLN A 452 -1.46 -21.88 -31.07
N ASP A 453 -0.93 -22.10 -32.28
CA ASP A 453 -1.14 -23.34 -33.04
C ASP A 453 -0.54 -24.57 -32.36
N ALA A 454 0.56 -24.40 -31.63
CA ALA A 454 1.12 -25.42 -30.76
C ALA A 454 0.37 -25.63 -29.44
N GLY A 455 -0.72 -24.91 -29.20
CA GLY A 455 -1.57 -25.08 -28.02
C GLY A 455 -1.23 -24.16 -26.85
N LEU A 456 -0.68 -22.95 -27.07
CA LEU A 456 -0.38 -21.99 -26.04
C LEU A 456 -1.68 -21.53 -25.33
N THR A 457 -1.70 -21.66 -24.02
CA THR A 457 -2.78 -21.26 -23.11
C THR A 457 -2.26 -20.40 -21.96
N ASP A 458 -3.16 -19.92 -21.08
CA ASP A 458 -2.84 -19.12 -19.88
C ASP A 458 -1.95 -17.91 -20.19
N THR A 459 -2.23 -17.22 -21.30
CA THR A 459 -1.35 -16.23 -21.88
C THR A 459 -1.42 -14.88 -21.17
N LEU A 460 -0.27 -14.39 -20.70
CA LEU A 460 -0.03 -13.02 -20.29
C LEU A 460 0.95 -12.39 -21.29
N TYR A 461 0.49 -11.37 -22.01
CA TYR A 461 1.33 -10.64 -22.96
C TYR A 461 1.40 -9.17 -22.56
N GLY A 462 2.63 -8.64 -22.59
CA GLY A 462 2.95 -7.27 -22.19
C GLY A 462 3.13 -7.10 -20.69
N ALA A 463 4.24 -6.47 -20.32
CA ALA A 463 4.58 -6.07 -18.95
C ALA A 463 5.02 -4.60 -18.95
N PRO A 464 4.67 -3.80 -17.93
CA PRO A 464 5.07 -2.40 -17.84
C PRO A 464 6.54 -2.27 -17.37
N VAL A 465 7.45 -2.86 -18.11
CA VAL A 465 8.89 -2.92 -17.82
C VAL A 465 9.67 -2.54 -19.08
N LEU A 466 10.56 -1.59 -18.98
CA LEU A 466 11.42 -1.13 -20.07
C LEU A 466 12.90 -1.20 -19.66
N PRO A 467 13.69 -2.01 -20.38
CA PRO A 467 13.37 -2.82 -21.55
C PRO A 467 12.63 -4.12 -21.20
N GLY A 468 11.85 -4.64 -22.18
CA GLY A 468 11.18 -5.92 -22.04
C GLY A 468 9.65 -5.88 -22.08
N ALA A 469 9.05 -4.77 -22.54
CA ALA A 469 7.60 -4.54 -22.51
C ALA A 469 6.77 -5.62 -23.21
N MET A 470 7.26 -6.20 -24.30
CA MET A 470 6.56 -7.23 -25.09
C MET A 470 6.85 -8.66 -24.62
N LEU A 471 7.12 -8.84 -23.34
CA LEU A 471 7.31 -10.17 -22.75
C LEU A 471 6.01 -10.99 -22.84
N LEU A 472 6.16 -12.27 -23.17
CA LEU A 472 5.09 -13.27 -23.18
C LEU A 472 5.32 -14.29 -22.06
N LEU A 473 4.28 -14.63 -21.32
CA LEU A 473 4.22 -15.78 -20.42
C LEU A 473 3.03 -16.64 -20.81
N GLY A 474 3.15 -17.96 -20.73
CA GLY A 474 2.05 -18.87 -21.00
C GLY A 474 2.45 -20.32 -20.71
N ARG A 475 1.62 -21.25 -21.20
CA ARG A 475 1.83 -22.70 -21.07
C ARG A 475 1.40 -23.43 -22.31
N ILE A 476 2.10 -24.53 -22.61
CA ILE A 476 1.67 -25.54 -23.58
C ILE A 476 1.67 -26.87 -22.84
N GLY A 477 0.48 -27.40 -22.53
CA GLY A 477 0.38 -28.56 -21.64
C GLY A 477 1.02 -28.27 -20.27
N GLN A 478 2.06 -29.02 -19.91
CA GLN A 478 2.80 -28.81 -18.66
C GLN A 478 4.04 -27.90 -18.84
N THR A 479 4.45 -27.63 -20.08
CA THR A 479 5.61 -26.80 -20.37
C THR A 479 5.31 -25.31 -20.14
N GLN A 480 6.14 -24.65 -19.35
CA GLN A 480 6.09 -23.19 -19.20
C GLN A 480 6.66 -22.53 -20.49
N VAL A 481 6.06 -21.43 -20.91
CA VAL A 481 6.52 -20.66 -22.08
C VAL A 481 6.87 -19.25 -21.66
N MET A 482 8.06 -18.79 -22.03
CA MET A 482 8.50 -17.40 -21.89
C MET A 482 8.96 -16.86 -23.24
N GLY A 483 8.30 -15.80 -23.72
CA GLY A 483 8.73 -15.09 -24.92
C GLY A 483 9.55 -13.85 -24.55
N VAL A 484 10.76 -13.76 -25.06
CA VAL A 484 11.71 -12.68 -24.80
C VAL A 484 11.72 -11.72 -25.98
N PRO A 485 11.38 -10.44 -25.80
CA PRO A 485 11.42 -9.47 -26.89
C PRO A 485 12.85 -9.18 -27.35
N ALA A 486 13.00 -8.71 -28.60
CA ALA A 486 14.27 -8.45 -29.26
C ALA A 486 15.26 -7.57 -28.47
N CYS A 487 14.76 -6.66 -27.64
CA CYS A 487 15.60 -5.84 -26.75
C CYS A 487 16.42 -6.68 -25.74
N GLY A 488 16.05 -7.94 -25.49
CA GLY A 488 16.82 -8.86 -24.66
C GLY A 488 18.23 -9.15 -25.19
N LEU A 489 18.50 -8.84 -26.46
CA LEU A 489 19.82 -8.96 -27.08
C LEU A 489 20.79 -7.86 -26.63
N HIS A 490 20.30 -6.66 -26.45
CA HIS A 490 21.10 -5.47 -26.22
C HIS A 490 21.11 -5.03 -24.75
N ALA A 491 20.02 -5.28 -24.03
CA ALA A 491 19.90 -4.93 -22.64
C ALA A 491 20.34 -6.08 -21.73
N LYS A 492 21.28 -5.81 -20.82
CA LYS A 492 21.78 -6.84 -19.89
C LYS A 492 20.69 -7.35 -18.92
N THR A 493 19.73 -6.50 -18.59
CA THR A 493 18.61 -6.84 -17.71
C THR A 493 17.30 -6.31 -18.30
N THR A 494 16.29 -7.16 -18.36
CA THR A 494 14.98 -6.89 -18.95
C THR A 494 13.87 -7.45 -18.06
N ALA A 495 12.61 -7.35 -18.48
CA ALA A 495 11.48 -8.03 -17.83
C ALA A 495 11.72 -9.55 -17.68
N PHE A 496 12.44 -10.18 -18.62
CA PHE A 496 12.80 -11.60 -18.54
C PHE A 496 13.60 -11.90 -17.26
N ASP A 497 14.61 -11.08 -16.95
CA ASP A 497 15.47 -11.27 -15.79
C ASP A 497 14.71 -11.07 -14.44
N LEU A 498 13.65 -10.27 -14.44
CA LEU A 498 12.79 -10.09 -13.28
C LEU A 498 11.84 -11.27 -13.05
N LEU A 499 11.42 -11.94 -14.12
CA LEU A 499 10.37 -12.96 -14.06
C LEU A 499 10.90 -14.39 -14.17
N LEU A 500 12.03 -14.63 -14.83
CA LEU A 500 12.63 -15.96 -14.91
C LEU A 500 12.85 -16.61 -13.54
N PRO A 501 13.42 -15.94 -12.52
CA PRO A 501 13.57 -16.54 -11.20
C PRO A 501 12.22 -16.94 -10.56
N ARG A 502 11.15 -16.17 -10.82
CA ARG A 502 9.80 -16.49 -10.31
C ARG A 502 9.25 -17.75 -10.99
N VAL A 503 9.43 -17.88 -12.31
CA VAL A 503 9.04 -19.08 -13.06
C VAL A 503 9.81 -20.31 -12.57
N LEU A 504 11.13 -20.19 -12.41
CA LEU A 504 11.97 -21.28 -11.89
C LEU A 504 11.61 -21.67 -10.46
N ALA A 505 11.20 -20.73 -9.62
CA ALA A 505 10.73 -21.00 -8.27
C ALA A 505 9.29 -21.57 -8.22
N GLY A 506 8.57 -21.61 -9.34
CA GLY A 506 7.19 -22.07 -9.40
C GLY A 506 6.19 -21.08 -8.81
N VAL A 507 6.53 -19.80 -8.76
CA VAL A 507 5.64 -18.74 -8.29
C VAL A 507 4.61 -18.44 -9.37
N ALA A 508 3.34 -18.47 -9.02
CA ALA A 508 2.27 -18.07 -9.93
C ALA A 508 2.39 -16.57 -10.25
N ILE A 509 2.29 -16.25 -11.54
CA ILE A 509 2.36 -14.86 -12.03
C ILE A 509 1.05 -14.54 -12.73
N GLY A 510 0.35 -13.52 -12.23
CA GLY A 510 -0.89 -13.02 -12.81
C GLY A 510 -0.76 -11.60 -13.38
N ARG A 511 -1.82 -11.10 -14.02
CA ARG A 511 -1.84 -9.76 -14.60
C ARG A 511 -1.55 -8.66 -13.54
N ARG A 512 -2.02 -8.84 -12.31
CA ARG A 512 -1.78 -7.90 -11.21
C ARG A 512 -0.29 -7.86 -10.81
N ASP A 513 0.40 -9.00 -10.85
CA ASP A 513 1.82 -9.09 -10.52
C ASP A 513 2.67 -8.39 -11.57
N LEU A 514 2.30 -8.50 -12.85
CA LEU A 514 2.93 -7.73 -13.93
C LEU A 514 2.66 -6.22 -13.76
N ALA A 515 1.43 -5.83 -13.47
CA ALA A 515 1.07 -4.42 -13.28
C ALA A 515 1.87 -3.75 -12.15
N ARG A 516 2.16 -4.47 -11.07
CA ARG A 516 2.98 -3.97 -9.96
C ARG A 516 4.44 -3.69 -10.32
N LEU A 517 4.94 -4.28 -11.40
CA LEU A 517 6.30 -4.01 -11.89
C LEU A 517 6.45 -2.61 -12.53
N ALA A 518 5.36 -1.88 -12.74
CA ALA A 518 5.39 -0.53 -13.33
C ALA A 518 6.21 0.44 -12.49
N ASP A 519 6.06 0.38 -11.16
CA ASP A 519 6.91 1.12 -10.24
C ASP A 519 8.28 0.44 -10.16
N GLY A 520 9.34 1.17 -10.52
CA GLY A 520 10.67 0.63 -10.70
C GLY A 520 10.91 -0.13 -12.03
N GLY A 521 9.91 -0.22 -12.92
CA GLY A 521 10.01 -0.94 -14.20
C GLY A 521 10.83 -0.24 -15.29
N TYR A 522 11.40 0.94 -15.03
CA TYR A 522 12.19 1.69 -15.99
C TYR A 522 13.69 1.58 -15.71
N CYS A 523 14.43 0.92 -16.60
CA CYS A 523 15.88 0.77 -16.49
C CYS A 523 16.61 2.06 -16.91
N LEU A 524 17.57 2.49 -16.11
CA LEU A 524 18.38 3.70 -16.38
C LEU A 524 19.44 3.51 -17.49
N SER A 525 19.56 2.31 -18.06
CA SER A 525 20.52 1.99 -19.15
C SER A 525 21.96 2.38 -18.82
N CYS A 526 22.42 2.05 -17.62
CA CYS A 526 23.75 2.39 -17.12
C CYS A 526 24.86 1.79 -17.99
N LYS A 527 25.99 2.49 -18.19
CA LYS A 527 27.16 1.97 -18.92
C LYS A 527 27.64 0.61 -18.40
N ALA A 528 27.67 0.42 -17.08
CA ALA A 528 27.88 -0.86 -16.42
C ALA A 528 26.61 -1.22 -15.65
N CYS A 529 26.02 -2.39 -15.96
CA CYS A 529 24.83 -2.86 -15.26
C CYS A 529 25.18 -3.25 -13.81
N THR A 530 24.47 -2.68 -12.87
CA THR A 530 24.63 -2.95 -11.43
C THR A 530 23.48 -3.77 -10.85
N TYR A 531 22.54 -4.24 -11.67
CA TYR A 531 21.44 -5.09 -11.21
C TYR A 531 21.96 -6.31 -10.43
N PRO A 532 21.38 -6.66 -9.30
CA PRO A 532 20.19 -6.10 -8.66
C PRO A 532 20.46 -4.96 -7.64
N LYS A 533 21.61 -4.29 -7.66
CA LYS A 533 21.97 -3.19 -6.76
C LYS A 533 21.48 -1.82 -7.25
N CYS A 534 20.53 -1.77 -8.16
CA CYS A 534 19.93 -0.57 -8.74
C CYS A 534 18.43 -0.53 -8.47
N PRO A 535 17.71 0.59 -8.79
CA PRO A 535 16.27 0.71 -8.57
C PRO A 535 15.41 -0.14 -9.53
N PHE A 536 15.99 -0.71 -10.59
CA PHE A 536 15.25 -1.47 -11.59
C PHE A 536 14.61 -2.73 -11.00
N GLY A 537 13.31 -2.90 -11.23
CA GLY A 537 12.52 -4.02 -10.72
C GLY A 537 12.13 -3.89 -9.24
N LYS A 538 12.20 -2.69 -8.68
CA LYS A 538 11.87 -2.40 -7.27
C LYS A 538 10.48 -1.84 -7.11
#